data_ee9d658598d6e7a07c687e64daf1600e
#
_entry.id   ee9d658598d6e7a07c687e64daf1600e
#
_cell.length_a   1.000
_cell.length_b   1.000
_cell.length_c   1.000
_cell.angle_alpha   90.00
_cell.angle_beta   90.00
_cell.angle_gamma   90.00
#
_symmetry.space_group_name_H-M   'P 1'
#
loop_
_entity.id
_entity.type
_entity.pdbx_description
1 polymer ?
#
loop_
_entity_poly.entity_id
_entity_poly.type
_entity_poly.pdbx_seq_one_letter_code
_entity_poly.pdbx_strand_id
1 'polypeptide(L)'
;RQMCIRDRVINAARLGRPASMILKNNSISDRDIILKLEEASCAGVRIDMIVRGICCVRAGVPGKTENLHIRSLVGRYLEHGRIYSFYDGVNTRIYIASGDFLTRNTECRVEVGVRVEDPILKEKLDSILRLQLSDNVNAREMQPDGSDQKVKPAPVEPLVNSQMGMYDLLRDDWTARDKAPAPASVAETPK
;
A
#
# COMPACT_ATOMS: atom_id res chain seq x y z
N ARG A 1 6.09 -4.09 -16.66
CA ARG A 1 6.73 -4.74 -15.47
C ARG A 1 5.76 -4.94 -14.29
N GLN A 2 4.84 -4.01 -14.03
CA GLN A 2 3.83 -4.21 -12.96
C GLN A 2 2.85 -5.36 -13.26
N MET A 3 2.49 -5.59 -14.52
CA MET A 3 1.67 -6.73 -14.92
C MET A 3 2.32 -8.07 -14.52
N CYS A 4 3.61 -8.25 -14.77
CA CYS A 4 4.32 -9.49 -14.41
C CYS A 4 4.38 -9.77 -12.91
N ILE A 5 4.33 -8.73 -12.05
CA ILE A 5 4.38 -8.90 -10.59
C ILE A 5 3.01 -9.32 -10.07
N ARG A 6 1.94 -8.67 -10.54
CA ARG A 6 0.56 -9.05 -10.22
C ARG A 6 0.26 -10.48 -10.65
N ASP A 7 0.63 -10.84 -11.88
CA ASP A 7 0.45 -12.20 -12.41
C ASP A 7 1.20 -13.25 -11.56
N ARG A 8 2.37 -12.89 -11.02
CA ARG A 8 3.12 -13.77 -10.12
C ARG A 8 2.40 -14.01 -8.79
N VAL A 9 1.79 -12.96 -8.19
CA VAL A 9 1.00 -13.07 -6.96
C VAL A 9 -0.28 -13.89 -7.22
N ILE A 10 -0.97 -13.63 -8.34
CA ILE A 10 -2.15 -14.40 -8.76
C ILE A 10 -1.81 -15.88 -8.97
N ASN A 11 -0.70 -16.18 -9.64
CA ASN A 11 -0.26 -17.55 -9.85
C ASN A 11 0.13 -18.24 -8.54
N ALA A 12 0.73 -17.52 -7.59
CA ALA A 12 1.02 -18.06 -6.26
C ALA A 12 -0.26 -18.47 -5.53
N ALA A 13 -1.30 -17.62 -5.55
CA ALA A 13 -2.60 -17.93 -4.96
C ALA A 13 -3.26 -19.14 -5.64
N ARG A 14 -3.23 -19.21 -6.98
CA ARG A 14 -3.78 -20.36 -7.75
C ARG A 14 -3.07 -21.68 -7.43
N LEU A 15 -1.81 -21.61 -6.99
CA LEU A 15 -1.03 -22.77 -6.52
C LEU A 15 -1.25 -23.08 -5.03
N GLY A 16 -2.22 -22.44 -4.37
CA GLY A 16 -2.54 -22.64 -2.95
C GLY A 16 -1.53 -22.01 -1.99
N ARG A 17 -0.64 -21.11 -2.47
CA ARG A 17 0.31 -20.39 -1.61
C ARG A 17 -0.34 -19.13 -1.04
N PRO A 18 -0.03 -18.74 0.21
CA PRO A 18 -0.51 -17.48 0.75
C PRO A 18 0.02 -16.32 -0.10
N ALA A 19 -0.89 -15.49 -0.60
CA ALA A 19 -0.54 -14.37 -1.47
C ALA A 19 -1.33 -13.13 -1.06
N SER A 20 -0.67 -11.97 -1.04
CA SER A 20 -1.32 -10.73 -0.66
C SER A 20 -0.74 -9.51 -1.36
N MET A 21 -1.53 -8.45 -1.39
CA MET A 21 -1.13 -7.13 -1.87
C MET A 21 -1.56 -6.07 -0.86
N ILE A 22 -0.68 -5.08 -0.60
CA ILE A 22 -1.06 -3.84 0.08
C ILE A 22 -0.78 -2.70 -0.89
N LEU A 23 -1.81 -1.95 -1.26
CA LEU A 23 -1.74 -0.94 -2.31
C LEU A 23 -2.18 0.42 -1.76
N LYS A 24 -1.21 1.29 -1.50
CA LYS A 24 -1.47 2.68 -1.11
C LYS A 24 -1.33 3.60 -2.31
N ASN A 25 -2.42 4.29 -2.65
CA ASN A 25 -2.44 5.30 -3.71
C ASN A 25 -3.45 6.42 -3.36
N ASN A 26 -3.49 7.47 -4.20
CA ASN A 26 -4.48 8.53 -3.96
C ASN A 26 -5.81 8.19 -4.63
N SER A 27 -5.79 7.64 -5.83
CA SER A 27 -7.02 7.38 -6.61
C SER A 27 -6.88 6.17 -7.52
N ILE A 28 -8.02 5.51 -7.79
CA ILE A 28 -8.13 4.41 -8.73
C ILE A 28 -9.37 4.56 -9.61
N SER A 29 -9.18 4.60 -10.93
CA SER A 29 -10.25 4.59 -11.93
C SER A 29 -9.86 3.84 -13.21
N ASP A 30 -8.62 3.37 -13.32
CA ASP A 30 -8.14 2.61 -14.47
C ASP A 30 -8.84 1.26 -14.54
N ARG A 31 -9.55 1.02 -15.65
CA ARG A 31 -10.37 -0.17 -15.84
C ARG A 31 -9.53 -1.45 -15.86
N ASP A 32 -8.39 -1.44 -16.53
CA ASP A 32 -7.57 -2.64 -16.67
C ASP A 32 -6.93 -3.03 -15.35
N ILE A 33 -6.56 -2.04 -14.53
CA ILE A 33 -6.08 -2.28 -13.17
C ILE A 33 -7.20 -2.85 -12.30
N ILE A 34 -8.42 -2.30 -12.38
CA ILE A 34 -9.58 -2.79 -11.63
C ILE A 34 -9.90 -4.24 -11.99
N LEU A 35 -9.95 -4.58 -13.27
CA LEU A 35 -10.17 -5.95 -13.72
C LEU A 35 -9.10 -6.92 -13.22
N LYS A 36 -7.84 -6.47 -13.14
CA LYS A 36 -6.75 -7.28 -12.58
C LYS A 36 -6.85 -7.44 -11.06
N LEU A 37 -7.39 -6.47 -10.34
CA LEU A 37 -7.67 -6.62 -8.90
C LEU A 37 -8.83 -7.59 -8.67
N GLU A 38 -9.89 -7.56 -9.49
CA GLU A 38 -10.96 -8.54 -9.47
C GLU A 38 -10.42 -9.96 -9.74
N GLU A 39 -9.60 -10.14 -10.78
CA GLU A 39 -8.94 -11.42 -11.08
C GLU A 39 -8.11 -11.93 -9.90
N ALA A 40 -7.33 -11.06 -9.26
CA ALA A 40 -6.53 -11.41 -8.11
C ALA A 40 -7.40 -11.81 -6.90
N SER A 41 -8.46 -11.07 -6.62
CA SER A 41 -9.41 -11.38 -5.56
C SER A 41 -10.09 -12.74 -5.80
N CYS A 42 -10.57 -13.01 -7.03
CA CYS A 42 -11.17 -14.29 -7.41
C CYS A 42 -10.16 -15.47 -7.31
N ALA A 43 -8.87 -15.20 -7.49
CA ALA A 43 -7.81 -16.19 -7.29
C ALA A 43 -7.46 -16.45 -5.81
N GLY A 44 -8.10 -15.77 -4.87
CA GLY A 44 -7.85 -15.91 -3.44
C GLY A 44 -6.73 -15.02 -2.89
N VAL A 45 -6.27 -14.02 -3.65
CA VAL A 45 -5.30 -13.04 -3.15
C VAL A 45 -5.99 -12.08 -2.19
N ARG A 46 -5.48 -11.95 -0.97
CA ARG A 46 -5.90 -10.87 -0.06
C ARG A 46 -5.35 -9.54 -0.55
N ILE A 47 -6.22 -8.54 -0.74
CA ILE A 47 -5.86 -7.22 -1.23
C ILE A 47 -6.35 -6.17 -0.23
N ASP A 48 -5.42 -5.47 0.39
CA ASP A 48 -5.71 -4.34 1.27
C ASP A 48 -5.32 -3.04 0.56
N MET A 49 -6.26 -2.13 0.36
CA MET A 49 -6.02 -0.84 -0.31
C MET A 49 -6.21 0.33 0.64
N ILE A 50 -5.36 1.34 0.50
CA ILE A 50 -5.49 2.63 1.17
C ILE A 50 -5.66 3.68 0.08
N VAL A 51 -6.89 4.19 -0.09
CA VAL A 51 -7.27 5.13 -1.15
C VAL A 51 -7.98 6.32 -0.53
N ARG A 52 -7.46 7.54 -0.72
CA ARG A 52 -8.03 8.75 -0.11
C ARG A 52 -8.90 9.62 -1.03
N GLY A 53 -8.86 9.37 -2.34
CA GLY A 53 -9.56 10.14 -3.36
C GLY A 53 -10.55 9.28 -4.15
N ILE A 54 -10.59 9.48 -5.46
CA ILE A 54 -11.52 8.75 -6.35
C ILE A 54 -11.25 7.24 -6.27
N CYS A 55 -12.30 6.48 -6.01
CA CYS A 55 -12.25 5.03 -5.98
C CYS A 55 -13.40 4.45 -6.81
N CYS A 56 -13.07 3.89 -7.98
CA CYS A 56 -14.03 3.30 -8.92
C CYS A 56 -14.17 1.78 -8.81
N VAL A 57 -13.64 1.19 -7.74
CA VAL A 57 -13.80 -0.25 -7.44
C VAL A 57 -14.54 -0.41 -6.12
N ARG A 58 -15.41 -1.40 -6.01
CA ARG A 58 -16.13 -1.74 -4.77
C ARG A 58 -15.41 -2.88 -4.05
N ALA A 59 -15.28 -2.74 -2.73
CA ALA A 59 -14.73 -3.76 -1.86
C ALA A 59 -15.77 -4.83 -1.49
N GLY A 60 -15.32 -6.04 -1.20
CA GLY A 60 -16.14 -7.07 -0.57
C GLY A 60 -17.32 -7.61 -1.40
N VAL A 61 -17.35 -7.41 -2.72
CA VAL A 61 -18.42 -7.90 -3.59
C VAL A 61 -18.25 -9.40 -3.84
N PRO A 62 -19.22 -10.25 -3.43
CA PRO A 62 -19.13 -11.69 -3.61
C PRO A 62 -18.89 -12.11 -5.07
N GLY A 63 -17.98 -13.06 -5.29
CA GLY A 63 -17.60 -13.55 -6.61
C GLY A 63 -16.79 -12.60 -7.49
N LYS A 64 -16.43 -11.42 -6.97
CA LYS A 64 -15.61 -10.42 -7.68
C LYS A 64 -14.47 -9.88 -6.81
N THR A 65 -14.80 -9.12 -5.77
CA THR A 65 -13.85 -8.41 -4.93
C THR A 65 -13.97 -8.82 -3.46
N GLU A 66 -14.42 -10.03 -3.18
CA GLU A 66 -14.64 -10.53 -1.81
C GLU A 66 -13.38 -10.51 -0.92
N ASN A 67 -12.19 -10.63 -1.54
CA ASN A 67 -10.90 -10.56 -0.87
C ASN A 67 -10.23 -9.18 -0.96
N LEU A 68 -10.96 -8.17 -1.45
CA LEU A 68 -10.50 -6.79 -1.57
C LEU A 68 -11.11 -5.94 -0.44
N HIS A 69 -10.23 -5.32 0.36
CA HIS A 69 -10.57 -4.40 1.43
C HIS A 69 -10.06 -3.02 1.09
N ILE A 70 -10.87 -1.99 1.25
CA ILE A 70 -10.49 -0.60 0.92
C ILE A 70 -10.73 0.28 2.13
N ARG A 71 -9.68 0.99 2.54
CA ARG A 71 -9.73 2.00 3.59
C ARG A 71 -9.38 3.37 3.03
N SER A 72 -10.07 4.39 3.51
CA SER A 72 -9.73 5.79 3.28
C SER A 72 -9.18 6.38 4.57
N LEU A 73 -8.06 7.10 4.47
CA LEU A 73 -7.42 7.82 5.56
C LEU A 73 -7.39 9.31 5.22
N VAL A 74 -8.22 10.08 5.89
CA VAL A 74 -8.24 11.55 5.80
C VAL A 74 -8.10 12.11 7.20
N GLY A 75 -7.03 12.83 7.44
CA GLY A 75 -6.70 13.38 8.74
C GLY A 75 -6.02 14.74 8.64
N ARG A 76 -5.15 15.05 9.60
CA ARG A 76 -4.45 16.33 9.69
C ARG A 76 -3.49 16.58 8.53
N TYR A 77 -2.80 15.52 8.05
CA TYR A 77 -1.78 15.61 7.02
C TYR A 77 -2.26 15.00 5.70
N LEU A 78 -1.71 15.52 4.60
CA LEU A 78 -1.97 14.99 3.28
C LEU A 78 -1.22 13.68 3.05
N GLU A 79 -1.96 12.59 2.87
CA GLU A 79 -1.43 11.26 2.56
C GLU A 79 -1.16 11.13 1.06
N HIS A 80 0.00 11.60 0.57
CA HIS A 80 0.31 11.63 -0.87
C HIS A 80 1.26 10.53 -1.33
N GLY A 81 1.79 9.71 -0.43
CA GLY A 81 2.67 8.59 -0.77
C GLY A 81 1.95 7.50 -1.56
N ARG A 82 2.65 6.90 -2.54
CA ARG A 82 2.19 5.70 -3.25
C ARG A 82 3.19 4.60 -2.98
N ILE A 83 2.70 3.55 -2.33
CA ILE A 83 3.51 2.40 -1.91
C ILE A 83 2.74 1.15 -2.31
N TYR A 84 3.41 0.25 -3.02
CA TYR A 84 2.82 -0.99 -3.52
C TYR A 84 3.62 -2.17 -3.01
N SER A 85 3.02 -2.99 -2.15
CA SER A 85 3.61 -4.20 -1.59
C SER A 85 2.93 -5.42 -2.17
N PHE A 86 3.73 -6.38 -2.64
CA PHE A 86 3.29 -7.63 -3.28
C PHE A 86 4.00 -8.80 -2.61
N TYR A 87 3.22 -9.73 -2.04
CA TYR A 87 3.70 -10.97 -1.45
C TYR A 87 3.25 -12.17 -2.28
N ASP A 88 4.17 -13.02 -2.72
CA ASP A 88 3.92 -14.18 -3.58
C ASP A 88 4.02 -15.53 -2.85
N GLY A 89 3.91 -15.51 -1.51
CA GLY A 89 4.04 -16.69 -0.67
C GLY A 89 5.48 -17.01 -0.26
N VAL A 90 6.45 -16.34 -0.85
CA VAL A 90 7.90 -16.51 -0.57
C VAL A 90 8.58 -15.17 -0.35
N ASN A 91 8.35 -14.22 -1.26
CA ASN A 91 9.05 -12.94 -1.27
C ASN A 91 8.08 -11.76 -1.24
N THR A 92 8.42 -10.75 -0.46
CA THR A 92 7.78 -9.43 -0.52
C THR A 92 8.57 -8.50 -1.42
N ARG A 93 7.85 -7.86 -2.37
CA ARG A 93 8.41 -6.81 -3.24
C ARG A 93 7.66 -5.52 -2.99
N ILE A 94 8.40 -4.48 -2.60
CA ILE A 94 7.85 -3.17 -2.32
C ILE A 94 8.33 -2.18 -3.36
N TYR A 95 7.41 -1.35 -3.82
CA TYR A 95 7.66 -0.27 -4.77
C TYR A 95 7.15 1.05 -4.22
N ILE A 96 7.88 2.12 -4.45
CA ILE A 96 7.41 3.50 -4.32
C ILE A 96 7.20 4.07 -5.72
N ALA A 97 6.16 4.86 -5.91
CA ALA A 97 5.80 5.34 -7.25
C ALA A 97 5.28 6.78 -7.24
N SER A 98 5.36 7.43 -8.40
CA SER A 98 4.79 8.76 -8.64
C SER A 98 3.33 8.70 -9.08
N GLY A 99 2.91 7.62 -9.76
CA GLY A 99 1.61 7.48 -10.40
C GLY A 99 0.55 6.84 -9.54
N ASP A 100 -0.67 7.32 -9.68
CA ASP A 100 -1.89 6.69 -9.20
C ASP A 100 -2.42 5.66 -10.22
N PHE A 101 -3.47 4.93 -9.86
CA PHE A 101 -4.16 4.00 -10.74
C PHE A 101 -5.29 4.69 -11.54
N LEU A 102 -4.94 5.77 -12.24
CA LEU A 102 -5.83 6.50 -13.12
C LEU A 102 -5.41 6.29 -14.58
N THR A 103 -6.35 6.19 -15.49
CA THR A 103 -6.09 6.00 -16.94
C THR A 103 -5.12 7.05 -17.49
N ARG A 104 -5.21 8.30 -17.06
CA ARG A 104 -4.26 9.34 -17.45
C ARG A 104 -2.82 9.07 -17.00
N ASN A 105 -2.62 8.36 -15.88
CA ASN A 105 -1.30 8.01 -15.38
C ASN A 105 -0.72 6.81 -16.14
N THR A 106 -1.58 5.87 -16.57
CA THR A 106 -1.16 4.65 -17.27
C THR A 106 -0.96 4.85 -18.76
N GLU A 107 -1.73 5.75 -19.40
CA GLU A 107 -1.74 5.95 -20.85
C GLU A 107 -1.09 7.26 -21.31
N CYS A 108 -1.21 8.34 -20.52
CA CYS A 108 -0.87 9.69 -20.97
C CYS A 108 0.35 10.31 -20.27
N ARG A 109 0.90 9.67 -19.24
CA ARG A 109 2.01 10.20 -18.44
C ARG A 109 3.17 9.23 -18.36
N VAL A 110 4.36 9.79 -18.22
CA VAL A 110 5.54 9.02 -17.79
C VAL A 110 5.56 9.01 -16.27
N GLU A 111 5.31 7.85 -15.69
CA GLU A 111 5.35 7.64 -14.25
C GLU A 111 6.54 6.77 -13.87
N VAL A 112 7.11 7.05 -12.70
CA VAL A 112 8.27 6.34 -12.19
C VAL A 112 7.85 5.43 -11.05
N GLY A 113 8.27 4.16 -11.11
CA GLY A 113 8.15 3.20 -10.02
C GLY A 113 9.51 2.61 -9.70
N VAL A 114 9.95 2.76 -8.46
CA VAL A 114 11.24 2.24 -7.99
C VAL A 114 11.00 1.07 -7.06
N ARG A 115 11.64 -0.06 -7.35
CA ARG A 115 11.67 -1.20 -6.45
C ARG A 115 12.64 -0.91 -5.31
N VAL A 116 12.18 -1.07 -4.09
CA VAL A 116 13.03 -0.94 -2.90
C VAL A 116 13.70 -2.28 -2.66
N GLU A 117 15.03 -2.30 -2.68
CA GLU A 117 15.81 -3.53 -2.48
C GLU A 117 16.38 -3.63 -1.06
N ASP A 118 16.72 -2.49 -0.45
CA ASP A 118 17.27 -2.44 0.90
C ASP A 118 16.28 -3.04 1.93
N PRO A 119 16.70 -4.03 2.73
CA PRO A 119 15.82 -4.71 3.67
C PRO A 119 15.31 -3.78 4.79
N ILE A 120 16.12 -2.83 5.25
CA ILE A 120 15.74 -1.88 6.30
C ILE A 120 14.64 -0.94 5.78
N LEU A 121 14.79 -0.43 4.56
CA LEU A 121 13.78 0.42 3.94
C LEU A 121 12.49 -0.35 3.63
N LYS A 122 12.58 -1.63 3.25
CA LYS A 122 11.40 -2.49 3.08
C LYS A 122 10.63 -2.64 4.38
N GLU A 123 11.31 -2.93 5.48
CA GLU A 123 10.70 -3.09 6.79
C GLU A 123 10.01 -1.79 7.24
N LYS A 124 10.64 -0.63 7.03
CA LYS A 124 10.04 0.68 7.32
C LYS A 124 8.78 0.94 6.50
N LEU A 125 8.82 0.66 5.20
CA LEU A 125 7.65 0.85 4.34
C LEU A 125 6.52 -0.11 4.69
N ASP A 126 6.81 -1.36 5.04
CA ASP A 126 5.81 -2.33 5.52
C ASP A 126 5.21 -1.87 6.86
N SER A 127 6.03 -1.37 7.79
CA SER A 127 5.58 -0.82 9.08
C SER A 127 4.64 0.37 8.88
N ILE A 128 4.95 1.28 7.95
CA ILE A 128 4.09 2.41 7.59
C ILE A 128 2.75 1.92 7.04
N LEU A 129 2.76 0.96 6.12
CA LEU A 129 1.53 0.40 5.54
C LEU A 129 0.67 -0.29 6.60
N ARG A 130 1.27 -1.09 7.48
CA ARG A 130 0.57 -1.78 8.57
C ARG A 130 -0.01 -0.80 9.57
N LEU A 131 0.75 0.23 9.96
CA LEU A 131 0.27 1.29 10.85
C LEU A 131 -0.95 2.00 10.25
N GLN A 132 -0.94 2.29 8.96
CA GLN A 132 -2.08 2.91 8.28
C GLN A 132 -3.29 1.97 8.16
N LEU A 133 -3.07 0.68 7.94
CA LEU A 133 -4.13 -0.32 7.94
C LEU A 133 -4.71 -0.57 9.34
N SER A 134 -3.98 -0.26 10.41
CA SER A 134 -4.47 -0.38 11.79
C SER A 134 -5.19 0.89 12.31
N ASP A 135 -5.24 1.99 11.52
CA ASP A 135 -5.92 3.22 11.95
C ASP A 135 -7.40 2.94 12.24
N ASN A 136 -7.84 3.27 13.45
CA ASN A 136 -9.22 3.16 13.90
C ASN A 136 -9.80 4.51 14.41
N VAL A 137 -9.03 5.59 14.25
CA VAL A 137 -9.44 6.96 14.61
C VAL A 137 -9.95 7.74 13.41
N ASN A 138 -9.20 7.71 12.29
CA ASN A 138 -9.50 8.47 11.08
C ASN A 138 -9.99 7.59 9.92
N ALA A 139 -9.77 6.29 9.99
CA ALA A 139 -10.10 5.37 8.90
C ALA A 139 -11.61 5.27 8.66
N ARG A 140 -11.95 5.19 7.37
CA ARG A 140 -13.26 4.75 6.88
C ARG A 140 -13.05 3.53 6.00
N GLU A 141 -13.95 2.58 6.07
CA GLU A 141 -13.90 1.32 5.32
C GLU A 141 -15.05 1.25 4.34
N MET A 142 -14.72 0.95 3.09
CA MET A 142 -15.71 0.81 2.03
C MET A 142 -16.49 -0.49 2.20
N GLN A 143 -17.82 -0.38 2.12
CA GLN A 143 -18.74 -1.50 2.20
C GLN A 143 -19.07 -2.03 0.79
N PRO A 144 -19.61 -3.28 0.66
CA PRO A 144 -19.99 -3.85 -0.64
C PRO A 144 -21.05 -3.06 -1.41
N ASP A 145 -21.87 -2.27 -0.72
CA ASP A 145 -22.85 -1.36 -1.33
C ASP A 145 -22.22 -0.07 -1.87
N GLY A 146 -20.91 0.15 -1.59
CA GLY A 146 -20.16 1.35 -1.98
C GLY A 146 -20.24 2.48 -0.96
N SER A 147 -20.91 2.29 0.18
CA SER A 147 -20.89 3.26 1.29
C SER A 147 -19.57 3.20 2.06
N ASP A 148 -19.17 4.32 2.66
CA ASP A 148 -18.01 4.41 3.53
C ASP A 148 -18.45 4.47 4.98
N GLN A 149 -18.04 3.50 5.78
CA GLN A 149 -18.31 3.48 7.21
C GLN A 149 -17.07 3.84 8.01
N LYS A 150 -17.23 4.69 9.03
CA LYS A 150 -16.14 5.00 9.95
C LYS A 150 -15.78 3.75 10.74
N VAL A 151 -14.48 3.39 10.75
CA VAL A 151 -13.97 2.31 11.59
C VAL A 151 -14.21 2.68 13.06
N LYS A 152 -14.83 1.76 13.82
CA LYS A 152 -15.07 1.94 15.25
C LYS A 152 -14.18 0.95 16.01
N PRO A 153 -13.29 1.44 16.88
CA PRO A 153 -12.49 0.53 17.71
C PRO A 153 -13.40 -0.29 18.63
N ALA A 154 -13.01 -1.52 18.93
CA ALA A 154 -13.67 -2.31 19.96
C ALA A 154 -13.44 -1.67 21.35
N PRO A 155 -14.32 -1.92 22.35
CA PRO A 155 -14.25 -1.25 23.65
C PRO A 155 -12.90 -1.37 24.39
N VAL A 156 -12.10 -2.39 24.10
CA VAL A 156 -10.78 -2.66 24.73
C VAL A 156 -9.63 -2.43 23.76
N GLU A 157 -9.93 -2.09 22.49
CA GLU A 157 -8.92 -1.87 21.47
C GLU A 157 -8.24 -0.51 21.64
N PRO A 158 -6.90 -0.43 21.62
CA PRO A 158 -6.20 0.85 21.71
C PRO A 158 -6.55 1.74 20.51
N LEU A 159 -6.66 3.04 20.76
CA LEU A 159 -6.86 4.02 19.70
C LEU A 159 -5.57 4.20 18.90
N VAL A 160 -5.64 3.94 17.60
CA VAL A 160 -4.53 4.09 16.67
C VAL A 160 -4.83 5.22 15.68
N ASN A 161 -4.14 6.33 15.85
CA ASN A 161 -4.09 7.41 14.87
C ASN A 161 -2.79 7.23 14.06
N SER A 162 -2.89 6.72 12.86
CA SER A 162 -1.73 6.35 12.05
C SER A 162 -0.86 7.54 11.65
N GLN A 163 -1.43 8.73 11.46
CA GLN A 163 -0.66 9.94 11.12
C GLN A 163 0.21 10.39 12.28
N MET A 164 -0.30 10.35 13.50
CA MET A 164 0.48 10.70 14.69
C MET A 164 1.50 9.61 15.02
N GLY A 165 1.10 8.34 14.95
CA GLY A 165 2.02 7.20 15.14
C GLY A 165 3.15 7.17 14.12
N MET A 166 2.90 7.56 12.87
CA MET A 166 3.93 7.68 11.82
C MET A 166 4.91 8.82 12.14
N TYR A 167 4.42 9.95 12.66
CA TYR A 167 5.30 11.05 13.11
C TYR A 167 6.25 10.56 14.21
N ASP A 168 5.73 9.85 15.21
CA ASP A 168 6.55 9.31 16.30
C ASP A 168 7.57 8.28 15.80
N LEU A 169 7.14 7.36 14.95
CA LEU A 169 8.01 6.35 14.31
C LEU A 169 9.18 6.99 13.54
N LEU A 170 8.91 8.03 12.76
CA LEU A 170 9.94 8.70 11.94
C LEU A 170 10.83 9.64 12.76
N ARG A 171 10.29 10.27 13.80
CA ARG A 171 11.07 11.12 14.71
C ARG A 171 12.14 10.33 15.43
N ASP A 172 11.80 9.17 15.95
CA ASP A 172 12.72 8.31 16.68
C ASP A 172 13.85 7.80 15.77
N ASP A 173 13.52 7.51 14.51
CA ASP A 173 14.49 7.14 13.49
C ASP A 173 15.43 8.31 13.09
N TRP A 174 14.89 9.51 12.99
CA TRP A 174 15.66 10.73 12.71
C TRP A 174 16.65 11.04 13.81
N THR A 175 16.19 11.01 15.07
CA THR A 175 17.06 11.28 16.23
C THR A 175 18.16 10.22 16.41
N ALA A 176 17.93 8.99 15.97
CA ALA A 176 18.95 7.94 15.95
C ALA A 176 20.03 8.19 14.88
N ARG A 177 19.65 8.75 13.72
CA ARG A 177 20.55 9.08 12.61
C ARG A 177 21.44 10.29 12.92
N ASP A 178 20.89 11.32 13.56
CA ASP A 178 21.68 12.51 13.96
C ASP A 178 22.79 12.18 14.98
N LYS A 179 22.66 11.03 15.67
CA LYS A 179 23.68 10.53 16.59
C LYS A 179 24.69 9.58 15.92
N ALA A 180 24.43 9.14 14.69
CA ALA A 180 25.33 8.27 13.95
C ALA A 180 26.48 9.09 13.33
N PRO A 181 27.75 8.59 13.35
CA PRO A 181 28.84 9.25 12.66
C PRO A 181 28.54 9.35 11.15
N ALA A 182 28.91 10.50 10.56
CA ALA A 182 28.73 10.70 9.12
C ALA A 182 29.36 9.55 8.33
N PRO A 183 28.69 9.03 7.26
CA PRO A 183 29.27 7.99 6.43
C PRO A 183 30.61 8.48 5.87
N ALA A 184 31.64 7.65 5.96
CA ALA A 184 32.96 7.94 5.41
C ALA A 184 32.79 8.36 3.94
N SER A 185 33.32 9.54 3.58
CA SER A 185 33.28 10.03 2.21
C SER A 185 33.83 8.96 1.27
N VAL A 186 33.04 8.61 0.27
CA VAL A 186 33.52 7.76 -0.84
C VAL A 186 34.69 8.51 -1.46
N ALA A 187 35.89 7.97 -1.30
CA ALA A 187 37.08 8.53 -1.92
C ALA A 187 36.86 8.59 -3.44
N GLU A 188 36.90 9.78 -4.01
CA GLU A 188 36.89 9.96 -5.44
C GLU A 188 38.09 9.23 -6.02
N THR A 189 37.83 8.23 -6.85
CA THR A 189 38.88 7.58 -7.66
C THR A 189 39.37 8.62 -8.66
N PRO A 190 40.69 8.94 -8.69
CA PRO A 190 41.22 9.86 -9.69
C PRO A 190 41.09 9.26 -11.08
N LYS A 191 40.78 10.14 -12.05
CA LYS A 191 40.63 9.82 -13.49
C LYS A 191 41.91 9.30 -14.11
#